data_a172e6318b82ace5fe45615b707fa8a9
#
_entry.id   a172e6318b82ace5fe45615b707fa8a9
#
_cell.length_a   1.000
_cell.length_b   1.000
_cell.length_c   1.000
_cell.angle_alpha   90.00
_cell.angle_beta   90.00
_cell.angle_gamma   90.00
#
_symmetry.space_group_name_H-M   'P 1'
#
loop_
_entity.id
_entity.type
_entity.pdbx_description
1 polymer ?
#
loop_
_entity_poly.entity_id
_entity_poly.type
_entity_poly.pdbx_seq_one_letter_code
_entity_poly.pdbx_strand_id
1 'polypeptide(L)'
;MIAFDLRGDAGIEGLRRTLQLWTDSARRLSQGEPSLADPEPELVQAAHGITITVGIGLEGLRKAGLQDRAPAWLKPLPDFAIDALQPQWSGGDLVVQIGCNDQMALSHATRIIITDVGPFAVPRWRQTGFRTHGEDAKNRNLMGQIDGVGNPPETDRDVLVWCGEEAPDWLAGGSSMVVRRIEMNLASWAALDRPGRDQTIGRTQATGTPLSGGDVHTTPDLKATDDNGLLAIPLFAHVRRANTGTDGGRILRRPYNYDVSPDDPQQVSESGLVFIAFQADVERQFVPIQKRLDELDLLNKWTTPIGSAVFAILPGVAPGEIFGQALVGAPG
;
A
#
# COMPACT_ATOMS: atom_id res chain seq x y z
N MET A 1 -7.48 -0.87 5.51
CA MET A 1 -6.72 -2.10 5.19
C MET A 1 -6.76 -3.02 6.38
N ILE A 2 -6.88 -4.31 6.14
CA ILE A 2 -6.95 -5.34 7.18
C ILE A 2 -6.11 -6.52 6.72
N ALA A 3 -5.18 -6.99 7.55
CA ALA A 3 -4.55 -8.30 7.36
C ALA A 3 -5.23 -9.34 8.25
N PHE A 4 -5.21 -10.57 7.81
CA PHE A 4 -5.82 -11.70 8.49
C PHE A 4 -4.83 -12.84 8.62
N ASP A 5 -4.99 -13.62 9.69
CA ASP A 5 -4.37 -14.92 9.84
C ASP A 5 -5.43 -16.01 9.61
N LEU A 6 -5.14 -16.96 8.70
CA LEU A 6 -5.93 -18.17 8.55
C LEU A 6 -5.84 -18.99 9.84
N ARG A 7 -6.95 -19.60 10.24
CA ARG A 7 -6.95 -20.53 11.37
C ARG A 7 -6.11 -21.76 11.01
N GLY A 8 -5.44 -22.34 11.99
CA GLY A 8 -4.44 -23.39 11.76
C GLY A 8 -4.99 -24.66 11.07
N ASP A 9 -6.28 -24.91 11.19
CA ASP A 9 -7.01 -26.06 10.62
C ASP A 9 -7.76 -25.73 9.31
N ALA A 10 -7.70 -24.47 8.84
CA ALA A 10 -8.46 -24.01 7.68
C ALA A 10 -8.02 -24.70 6.38
N GLY A 11 -6.69 -24.90 6.17
CA GLY A 11 -6.16 -25.52 4.97
C GLY A 11 -6.60 -24.85 3.66
N ILE A 12 -6.51 -25.57 2.56
CA ILE A 12 -6.93 -25.08 1.24
C ILE A 12 -8.45 -24.84 1.16
N GLU A 13 -9.25 -25.66 1.84
CA GLU A 13 -10.70 -25.50 1.83
C GLU A 13 -11.14 -24.24 2.58
N GLY A 14 -10.54 -23.94 3.74
CA GLY A 14 -10.80 -22.70 4.46
C GLY A 14 -10.37 -21.47 3.65
N LEU A 15 -9.24 -21.53 2.95
CA LEU A 15 -8.82 -20.48 2.03
C LEU A 15 -9.84 -20.31 0.90
N ARG A 16 -10.29 -21.39 0.24
CA ARG A 16 -11.29 -21.34 -0.83
C ARG A 16 -12.60 -20.70 -0.34
N ARG A 17 -13.10 -21.11 0.82
CA ARG A 17 -14.32 -20.56 1.44
C ARG A 17 -14.18 -19.08 1.75
N THR A 18 -13.04 -18.68 2.30
CA THR A 18 -12.73 -17.25 2.55
C THR A 18 -12.80 -16.44 1.25
N LEU A 19 -12.12 -16.88 0.20
CA LEU A 19 -12.10 -16.19 -1.09
C LEU A 19 -13.47 -16.15 -1.76
N GLN A 20 -14.27 -17.23 -1.64
CA GLN A 20 -15.64 -17.30 -2.14
C GLN A 20 -16.55 -16.27 -1.47
N LEU A 21 -16.54 -16.22 -0.13
CA LEU A 21 -17.34 -15.26 0.66
C LEU A 21 -16.93 -13.82 0.33
N TRP A 22 -15.65 -13.53 0.32
CA TRP A 22 -15.17 -12.19 -0.04
C TRP A 22 -15.47 -11.80 -1.49
N THR A 23 -15.54 -12.77 -2.41
CA THR A 23 -15.92 -12.47 -3.80
C THR A 23 -17.36 -12.00 -3.89
N ASP A 24 -18.29 -12.68 -3.20
CA ASP A 24 -19.70 -12.27 -3.18
C ASP A 24 -19.87 -10.91 -2.51
N SER A 25 -19.30 -10.73 -1.31
CA SER A 25 -19.39 -9.47 -0.60
C SER A 25 -18.73 -8.31 -1.35
N ALA A 26 -17.55 -8.54 -1.97
CA ALA A 26 -16.87 -7.51 -2.76
C ALA A 26 -17.71 -7.07 -3.97
N ARG A 27 -18.31 -8.01 -4.68
CA ARG A 27 -19.18 -7.72 -5.83
C ARG A 27 -20.38 -6.86 -5.41
N ARG A 28 -21.08 -7.27 -4.37
CA ARG A 28 -22.28 -6.55 -3.86
C ARG A 28 -21.92 -5.17 -3.34
N LEU A 29 -20.98 -5.09 -2.41
CA LEU A 29 -20.58 -3.83 -1.79
C LEU A 29 -20.07 -2.81 -2.82
N SER A 30 -19.32 -3.25 -3.84
CA SER A 30 -18.82 -2.35 -4.89
C SER A 30 -19.92 -1.81 -5.80
N GLN A 31 -21.09 -2.46 -5.84
CA GLN A 31 -22.28 -2.04 -6.59
C GLN A 31 -23.29 -1.28 -5.72
N GLY A 32 -22.99 -1.07 -4.44
CA GLY A 32 -23.93 -0.45 -3.49
C GLY A 32 -25.04 -1.39 -3.05
N GLU A 33 -24.83 -2.71 -3.20
CA GLU A 33 -25.75 -3.75 -2.77
C GLU A 33 -25.32 -4.32 -1.41
N PRO A 34 -26.26 -4.66 -0.51
CA PRO A 34 -25.93 -5.30 0.75
C PRO A 34 -25.41 -6.73 0.51
N SER A 35 -24.54 -7.22 1.40
CA SER A 35 -24.13 -8.63 1.40
C SER A 35 -25.31 -9.54 1.78
N LEU A 36 -25.19 -10.87 1.51
CA LEU A 36 -26.32 -11.81 1.66
C LEU A 36 -26.90 -11.87 3.07
N ALA A 37 -26.08 -11.69 4.10
CA ALA A 37 -26.49 -11.76 5.50
C ALA A 37 -26.34 -10.40 6.21
N ASP A 38 -26.43 -9.31 5.43
CA ASP A 38 -26.25 -7.96 5.97
C ASP A 38 -27.43 -7.56 6.86
N PRO A 39 -27.21 -7.33 8.16
CA PRO A 39 -28.29 -6.92 9.07
C PRO A 39 -28.63 -5.42 8.97
N GLU A 40 -27.80 -4.62 8.28
CA GLU A 40 -27.90 -3.16 8.20
C GLU A 40 -27.74 -2.67 6.75
N PRO A 41 -28.61 -3.15 5.83
CA PRO A 41 -28.45 -2.90 4.38
C PRO A 41 -28.48 -1.41 3.99
N GLU A 42 -29.09 -0.57 4.81
CA GLU A 42 -29.19 0.87 4.57
C GLU A 42 -27.82 1.57 4.54
N LEU A 43 -26.80 0.97 5.18
CA LEU A 43 -25.46 1.55 5.28
C LEU A 43 -24.64 1.43 4.00
N VAL A 44 -25.12 0.67 3.01
CA VAL A 44 -24.43 0.48 1.71
C VAL A 44 -25.28 0.82 0.50
N GLN A 45 -26.55 1.22 0.66
CA GLN A 45 -27.48 1.48 -0.44
C GLN A 45 -27.12 2.67 -1.33
N ALA A 46 -26.26 3.57 -0.89
CA ALA A 46 -25.72 4.61 -1.75
C ALA A 46 -24.38 4.16 -2.36
N ALA A 47 -24.18 4.43 -3.64
CA ALA A 47 -22.91 4.16 -4.33
C ALA A 47 -21.80 5.05 -3.74
N HIS A 48 -21.08 4.57 -2.75
CA HIS A 48 -19.99 5.28 -2.07
C HIS A 48 -18.61 5.10 -2.73
N GLY A 49 -18.56 4.51 -3.94
CA GLY A 49 -17.32 4.20 -4.63
C GLY A 49 -16.48 3.16 -3.88
N ILE A 50 -17.11 2.13 -3.31
CA ILE A 50 -16.42 1.06 -2.61
C ILE A 50 -15.58 0.26 -3.62
N THR A 51 -14.30 0.10 -3.31
CA THR A 51 -13.38 -0.78 -4.03
C THR A 51 -12.77 -1.77 -3.05
N ILE A 52 -12.65 -3.03 -3.46
CA ILE A 52 -12.09 -4.09 -2.61
C ILE A 52 -10.97 -4.77 -3.38
N THR A 53 -9.78 -4.81 -2.76
CA THR A 53 -8.60 -5.50 -3.28
C THR A 53 -8.22 -6.59 -2.30
N VAL A 54 -8.02 -7.81 -2.80
CA VAL A 54 -7.69 -9.00 -2.00
C VAL A 54 -6.30 -9.49 -2.37
N GLY A 55 -5.52 -9.87 -1.37
CA GLY A 55 -4.18 -10.44 -1.56
C GLY A 55 -3.89 -11.57 -0.60
N ILE A 56 -2.87 -12.36 -0.96
CA ILE A 56 -2.38 -13.50 -0.18
C ILE A 56 -0.90 -13.35 0.11
N GLY A 57 -0.50 -13.60 1.36
CA GLY A 57 0.89 -13.65 1.80
C GLY A 57 1.48 -15.07 1.70
N LEU A 58 2.78 -15.18 1.83
CA LEU A 58 3.48 -16.48 1.77
C LEU A 58 2.95 -17.46 2.84
N GLU A 59 2.71 -17.00 4.07
CA GLU A 59 2.19 -17.84 5.13
C GLU A 59 0.78 -18.36 4.84
N GLY A 60 -0.06 -17.55 4.17
CA GLY A 60 -1.37 -17.99 3.68
C GLY A 60 -1.27 -19.14 2.68
N LEU A 61 -0.33 -19.04 1.73
CA LEU A 61 -0.04 -20.14 0.81
C LEU A 61 0.47 -21.37 1.54
N ARG A 62 1.35 -21.19 2.53
CA ARG A 62 1.92 -22.31 3.32
C ARG A 62 0.83 -23.05 4.11
N LYS A 63 -0.04 -22.32 4.82
CA LYS A 63 -1.16 -22.92 5.56
C LYS A 63 -2.16 -23.66 4.66
N ALA A 64 -2.29 -23.21 3.41
CA ALA A 64 -3.10 -23.90 2.40
C ALA A 64 -2.38 -25.05 1.70
N GLY A 65 -1.10 -25.31 1.98
CA GLY A 65 -0.30 -26.34 1.29
C GLY A 65 0.09 -25.97 -0.15
N LEU A 66 0.13 -24.68 -0.46
CA LEU A 66 0.36 -24.11 -1.80
C LEU A 66 1.67 -23.33 -1.91
N GLN A 67 2.60 -23.49 -0.96
CA GLN A 67 3.85 -22.72 -0.92
C GLN A 67 4.70 -22.85 -2.19
N ASP A 68 4.63 -24.02 -2.86
CA ASP A 68 5.38 -24.29 -4.10
C ASP A 68 4.85 -23.49 -5.30
N ARG A 69 3.68 -22.87 -5.16
CA ARG A 69 3.06 -22.00 -6.16
C ARG A 69 3.39 -20.52 -5.92
N ALA A 70 4.15 -20.19 -4.87
CA ALA A 70 4.50 -18.81 -4.55
C ALA A 70 5.48 -18.24 -5.60
N PRO A 71 5.26 -16.98 -6.10
CA PRO A 71 6.28 -16.32 -6.87
C PRO A 71 7.52 -16.02 -5.98
N ALA A 72 8.71 -16.02 -6.57
CA ALA A 72 9.97 -15.93 -5.83
C ALA A 72 10.09 -14.67 -4.93
N TRP A 73 9.45 -13.58 -5.33
CA TRP A 73 9.44 -12.32 -4.60
C TRP A 73 8.44 -12.30 -3.41
N LEU A 74 7.52 -13.27 -3.31
CA LEU A 74 6.53 -13.32 -2.22
C LEU A 74 7.16 -13.85 -0.94
N LYS A 75 7.87 -12.99 -0.25
CA LYS A 75 8.56 -13.28 1.01
C LYS A 75 8.70 -12.00 1.82
N PRO A 76 9.05 -12.05 3.12
CA PRO A 76 9.39 -10.86 3.88
C PRO A 76 10.47 -10.04 3.18
N LEU A 77 10.38 -8.71 3.30
CA LEU A 77 11.43 -7.82 2.81
C LEU A 77 12.74 -8.10 3.55
N PRO A 78 13.90 -7.81 2.95
CA PRO A 78 15.16 -7.81 3.68
C PRO A 78 15.15 -6.78 4.80
N ASP A 79 16.02 -6.96 5.79
CA ASP A 79 16.21 -6.01 6.88
C ASP A 79 16.76 -4.68 6.35
N PHE A 80 16.23 -3.57 6.87
CA PHE A 80 16.69 -2.22 6.60
C PHE A 80 17.05 -1.56 7.93
N ALA A 81 18.13 -0.76 7.96
CA ALA A 81 18.65 -0.15 9.17
C ALA A 81 17.66 0.85 9.80
N ILE A 82 16.78 1.46 8.98
CA ILE A 82 15.75 2.40 9.42
C ILE A 82 14.53 1.72 10.08
N ASP A 83 14.42 0.40 10.00
CA ASP A 83 13.24 -0.32 10.45
C ASP A 83 13.22 -0.50 11.98
N ALA A 84 12.06 -0.21 12.58
CA ALA A 84 11.71 -0.56 13.95
C ALA A 84 10.41 -1.39 13.95
N LEU A 85 10.42 -2.50 13.20
CA LEU A 85 9.21 -3.28 12.92
C LEU A 85 8.64 -3.90 14.19
N GLN A 86 7.32 -3.76 14.31
CA GLN A 86 6.52 -4.32 15.39
C GLN A 86 5.70 -5.49 14.85
N PRO A 87 5.71 -6.66 15.53
CA PRO A 87 4.99 -7.85 15.05
C PRO A 87 3.49 -7.63 14.83
N GLN A 88 2.86 -6.80 15.69
CA GLN A 88 1.43 -6.48 15.59
C GLN A 88 1.06 -5.68 14.33
N TRP A 89 2.02 -5.07 13.64
CA TRP A 89 1.80 -4.31 12.39
C TRP A 89 2.43 -4.97 11.16
N SER A 90 2.91 -6.21 11.30
CA SER A 90 3.70 -6.86 10.25
C SER A 90 3.10 -8.21 9.82
N GLY A 91 3.30 -8.54 8.54
CA GLY A 91 2.87 -9.81 7.95
C GLY A 91 1.36 -9.94 7.82
N GLY A 92 0.92 -11.18 7.69
CA GLY A 92 -0.46 -11.60 7.50
C GLY A 92 -0.56 -12.67 6.42
N ASP A 93 -1.52 -13.58 6.57
CA ASP A 93 -1.78 -14.65 5.59
C ASP A 93 -2.57 -14.12 4.40
N LEU A 94 -3.51 -13.21 4.68
CA LEU A 94 -4.36 -12.56 3.70
C LEU A 94 -4.43 -11.06 3.99
N VAL A 95 -4.76 -10.28 2.96
CA VAL A 95 -5.01 -8.84 3.10
C VAL A 95 -6.24 -8.43 2.32
N VAL A 96 -7.03 -7.52 2.89
CA VAL A 96 -8.10 -6.81 2.20
C VAL A 96 -7.88 -5.31 2.33
N GLN A 97 -7.80 -4.62 1.19
CA GLN A 97 -7.86 -3.16 1.14
C GLN A 97 -9.26 -2.74 0.70
N ILE A 98 -9.94 -1.96 1.52
CA ILE A 98 -11.24 -1.36 1.20
C ILE A 98 -11.02 0.13 0.99
N GLY A 99 -11.35 0.64 -0.18
CA GLY A 99 -11.42 2.07 -0.49
C GLY A 99 -12.88 2.51 -0.53
N CYS A 100 -13.18 3.66 0.06
CA CYS A 100 -14.53 4.22 0.08
C CYS A 100 -14.46 5.74 0.26
N ASN A 101 -15.43 6.48 -0.29
CA ASN A 101 -15.54 7.92 -0.12
C ASN A 101 -16.38 8.31 1.11
N ASP A 102 -17.04 7.34 1.75
CA ASP A 102 -17.87 7.52 2.95
C ASP A 102 -17.35 6.69 4.10
N GLN A 103 -17.19 7.31 5.28
CA GLN A 103 -16.60 6.65 6.44
C GLN A 103 -17.57 5.66 7.12
N MET A 104 -18.90 5.92 7.07
CA MET A 104 -19.89 4.99 7.60
C MET A 104 -19.95 3.72 6.76
N ALA A 105 -20.05 3.86 5.44
CA ALA A 105 -20.01 2.73 4.51
C ALA A 105 -18.70 1.96 4.61
N LEU A 106 -17.54 2.64 4.76
CA LEU A 106 -16.26 1.99 4.99
C LEU A 106 -16.25 1.17 6.28
N SER A 107 -16.78 1.72 7.37
CA SER A 107 -16.88 1.02 8.66
C SER A 107 -17.76 -0.20 8.55
N HIS A 108 -18.90 -0.09 7.88
CA HIS A 108 -19.83 -1.19 7.67
C HIS A 108 -19.22 -2.28 6.79
N ALA A 109 -18.71 -1.94 5.61
CA ALA A 109 -18.01 -2.89 4.73
C ALA A 109 -16.85 -3.61 5.44
N THR A 110 -16.13 -2.91 6.31
CA THR A 110 -15.08 -3.50 7.15
C THR A 110 -15.63 -4.59 8.07
N ARG A 111 -16.78 -4.35 8.74
CA ARG A 111 -17.43 -5.34 9.62
C ARG A 111 -17.90 -6.56 8.82
N ILE A 112 -18.52 -6.34 7.66
CA ILE A 112 -18.96 -7.44 6.78
C ILE A 112 -17.78 -8.32 6.40
N ILE A 113 -16.71 -7.75 5.84
CA ILE A 113 -15.52 -8.50 5.41
C ILE A 113 -14.89 -9.31 6.57
N ILE A 114 -14.90 -8.79 7.78
CA ILE A 114 -14.38 -9.51 8.96
C ILE A 114 -15.34 -10.64 9.37
N THR A 115 -16.64 -10.37 9.42
CA THR A 115 -17.64 -11.31 9.93
C THR A 115 -17.81 -12.50 8.99
N ASP A 116 -17.78 -12.27 7.69
CA ASP A 116 -17.91 -13.31 6.66
C ASP A 116 -16.94 -14.48 6.86
N VAL A 117 -15.73 -14.18 7.29
CA VAL A 117 -14.65 -15.18 7.34
C VAL A 117 -14.30 -15.67 8.75
N GLY A 118 -15.04 -15.24 9.77
CA GLY A 118 -14.78 -15.59 11.16
C GLY A 118 -14.53 -17.09 11.45
N PRO A 119 -15.18 -18.04 10.77
CA PRO A 119 -14.87 -19.46 10.90
C PRO A 119 -13.51 -19.88 10.38
N PHE A 120 -12.93 -19.14 9.42
CA PHE A 120 -11.72 -19.54 8.66
C PHE A 120 -10.51 -18.65 8.92
N ALA A 121 -10.73 -17.36 9.23
CA ALA A 121 -9.68 -16.38 9.43
C ALA A 121 -10.02 -15.39 10.55
N VAL A 122 -8.98 -14.80 11.13
CA VAL A 122 -9.11 -13.75 12.16
C VAL A 122 -8.29 -12.53 11.78
N PRO A 123 -8.74 -11.32 12.10
CA PRO A 123 -7.94 -10.12 11.88
C PRO A 123 -6.61 -10.20 12.66
N ARG A 124 -5.51 -9.94 11.97
CA ARG A 124 -4.18 -9.79 12.56
C ARG A 124 -3.89 -8.34 12.93
N TRP A 125 -4.08 -7.43 11.97
CA TRP A 125 -4.01 -5.99 12.19
C TRP A 125 -4.99 -5.27 11.27
N ARG A 126 -5.35 -4.06 11.68
CA ARG A 126 -6.23 -3.16 10.91
C ARG A 126 -5.70 -1.74 11.02
N GLN A 127 -5.59 -1.06 9.88
CA GLN A 127 -5.24 0.35 9.82
C GLN A 127 -6.20 1.09 8.92
N THR A 128 -6.89 2.07 9.49
CA THR A 128 -7.69 3.06 8.75
C THR A 128 -6.76 4.19 8.28
N GLY A 129 -7.04 4.71 7.10
CA GLY A 129 -6.29 5.83 6.55
C GLY A 129 -7.20 6.73 5.72
N PHE A 130 -6.71 7.92 5.40
CA PHE A 130 -7.43 8.91 4.62
C PHE A 130 -6.53 9.60 3.61
N ARG A 131 -7.15 10.16 2.58
CA ARG A 131 -6.50 10.99 1.56
C ARG A 131 -7.34 12.24 1.32
N THR A 132 -6.71 13.28 0.80
CA THR A 132 -7.45 14.46 0.34
C THR A 132 -8.30 14.09 -0.88
N HIS A 133 -9.56 14.52 -0.91
CA HIS A 133 -10.50 14.33 -2.00
C HIS A 133 -10.81 15.67 -2.69
N GLY A 134 -11.16 15.61 -3.99
CA GLY A 134 -11.55 16.74 -4.83
C GLY A 134 -10.73 16.81 -6.12
N GLU A 135 -11.33 17.31 -7.19
CA GLU A 135 -10.70 17.38 -8.52
C GLU A 135 -9.41 18.23 -8.54
N ASP A 136 -9.38 19.30 -7.74
CA ASP A 136 -8.22 20.20 -7.59
C ASP A 136 -7.35 19.85 -6.37
N ALA A 137 -7.69 18.83 -5.59
CA ALA A 137 -7.03 18.52 -4.35
C ALA A 137 -5.71 17.79 -4.60
N LYS A 138 -4.60 18.51 -4.39
CA LYS A 138 -3.28 17.89 -4.34
C LYS A 138 -3.24 16.92 -3.15
N ASN A 139 -3.02 15.64 -3.39
CA ASN A 139 -2.86 14.67 -2.32
C ASN A 139 -1.59 14.98 -1.54
N ARG A 140 -1.74 15.41 -0.28
CA ARG A 140 -0.62 15.69 0.63
C ARG A 140 -0.55 14.66 1.73
N ASN A 141 0.67 14.31 2.11
CA ASN A 141 0.89 13.59 3.36
C ASN A 141 0.88 14.56 4.56
N LEU A 142 0.92 14.04 5.78
CA LEU A 142 0.87 14.83 7.00
C LEU A 142 2.12 15.72 7.22
N MET A 143 3.22 15.44 6.53
CA MET A 143 4.40 16.33 6.48
C MET A 143 4.20 17.52 5.52
N GLY A 144 3.04 17.61 4.86
CA GLY A 144 2.66 18.68 3.93
C GLY A 144 3.18 18.49 2.50
N GLN A 145 3.86 17.39 2.18
CA GLN A 145 4.40 17.13 0.86
C GLN A 145 3.33 16.61 -0.10
N ILE A 146 3.40 17.00 -1.37
CA ILE A 146 2.55 16.46 -2.44
C ILE A 146 3.04 15.05 -2.78
N ASP A 147 2.17 14.07 -2.66
CA ASP A 147 2.48 12.66 -2.91
C ASP A 147 1.87 12.16 -4.23
N GLY A 148 2.46 11.07 -4.76
CA GLY A 148 1.99 10.43 -5.99
C GLY A 148 2.53 11.00 -7.31
N VAL A 149 3.24 12.12 -7.29
CA VAL A 149 3.74 12.81 -8.48
C VAL A 149 4.70 11.92 -9.32
N GLY A 150 5.49 11.07 -8.68
CA GLY A 150 6.45 10.17 -9.35
C GLY A 150 5.87 8.79 -9.71
N ASN A 151 4.55 8.61 -9.70
CA ASN A 151 3.94 7.35 -10.12
C ASN A 151 4.11 7.12 -11.63
N PRO A 152 4.24 5.86 -12.09
CA PRO A 152 4.29 5.55 -13.52
C PRO A 152 2.98 5.98 -14.21
N PRO A 153 3.07 6.54 -15.43
CA PRO A 153 1.89 6.84 -16.24
C PRO A 153 1.13 5.55 -16.59
N GLU A 154 -0.11 5.68 -17.04
CA GLU A 154 -0.95 4.51 -17.38
C GLU A 154 -0.32 3.61 -18.42
N THR A 155 0.34 4.20 -19.40
CA THR A 155 1.01 3.49 -20.51
C THR A 155 2.09 2.51 -20.04
N ASP A 156 2.68 2.74 -18.88
CA ASP A 156 3.77 1.93 -18.37
C ASP A 156 3.29 0.89 -17.33
N ARG A 157 2.02 0.95 -16.90
CA ARG A 157 1.49 0.11 -15.82
C ARG A 157 1.41 -1.36 -16.19
N ASP A 158 1.18 -1.68 -17.46
CA ASP A 158 1.12 -3.07 -17.92
C ASP A 158 2.42 -3.82 -17.68
N VAL A 159 3.56 -3.12 -17.73
CA VAL A 159 4.88 -3.71 -17.48
C VAL A 159 5.33 -3.54 -16.04
N LEU A 160 4.99 -2.40 -15.41
CA LEU A 160 5.54 -2.04 -14.10
C LEU A 160 4.68 -2.48 -12.92
N VAL A 161 3.38 -2.69 -13.12
CA VAL A 161 2.42 -2.92 -12.04
C VAL A 161 1.80 -4.31 -12.10
N TRP A 162 1.37 -4.73 -13.30
CA TRP A 162 0.67 -6.01 -13.45
C TRP A 162 1.64 -7.16 -13.64
N CYS A 163 1.34 -8.28 -13.00
CA CYS A 163 2.07 -9.51 -13.19
C CYS A 163 1.84 -10.07 -14.60
N GLY A 164 2.92 -10.20 -15.36
CA GLY A 164 2.93 -10.74 -16.72
C GLY A 164 3.31 -12.22 -16.78
N GLU A 165 3.83 -12.66 -17.92
CA GLU A 165 4.17 -14.06 -18.25
C GLU A 165 5.22 -14.70 -17.32
N GLU A 166 6.05 -13.90 -16.64
CA GLU A 166 7.05 -14.42 -15.68
C GLU A 166 6.43 -14.83 -14.34
N ALA A 167 5.19 -14.43 -14.07
CA ALA A 167 4.48 -14.80 -12.84
C ALA A 167 3.78 -16.14 -12.99
N PRO A 168 3.48 -16.85 -11.88
CA PRO A 168 2.64 -18.05 -11.92
C PRO A 168 1.28 -17.74 -12.56
N ASP A 169 0.75 -18.69 -13.35
CA ASP A 169 -0.51 -18.51 -14.11
C ASP A 169 -1.68 -18.00 -13.25
N TRP A 170 -1.76 -18.43 -11.99
CA TRP A 170 -2.83 -18.01 -11.09
C TRP A 170 -2.76 -16.52 -10.70
N LEU A 171 -1.63 -15.87 -10.97
CA LEU A 171 -1.38 -14.45 -10.65
C LEU A 171 -1.36 -13.56 -11.89
N ALA A 172 -1.57 -14.12 -13.08
CA ALA A 172 -1.64 -13.35 -14.33
C ALA A 172 -2.72 -12.26 -14.24
N GLY A 173 -2.36 -11.00 -14.51
CA GLY A 173 -3.23 -9.84 -14.33
C GLY A 173 -3.43 -9.39 -12.88
N GLY A 174 -2.79 -10.06 -11.92
CA GLY A 174 -2.63 -9.60 -10.55
C GLY A 174 -1.45 -8.64 -10.40
N SER A 175 -1.00 -8.42 -9.17
CA SER A 175 0.12 -7.53 -8.85
C SER A 175 0.83 -7.99 -7.58
N SER A 176 1.99 -7.45 -7.28
CA SER A 176 2.53 -7.51 -5.92
C SER A 176 2.17 -6.24 -5.14
N MET A 177 2.01 -6.38 -3.84
CA MET A 177 1.78 -5.26 -2.94
C MET A 177 2.80 -5.28 -1.80
N VAL A 178 3.48 -4.15 -1.60
CA VAL A 178 4.23 -3.89 -0.38
C VAL A 178 3.46 -2.90 0.48
N VAL A 179 3.28 -3.25 1.75
CA VAL A 179 2.67 -2.37 2.76
C VAL A 179 3.72 -2.02 3.79
N ARG A 180 3.87 -0.72 4.09
CA ARG A 180 4.70 -0.23 5.19
C ARG A 180 3.87 0.70 6.06
N ARG A 181 3.76 0.42 7.36
CA ARG A 181 3.23 1.39 8.31
C ARG A 181 4.41 2.25 8.78
N ILE A 182 4.39 3.52 8.40
CA ILE A 182 5.49 4.45 8.64
C ILE A 182 5.02 5.50 9.63
N GLU A 183 5.63 5.54 10.80
CA GLU A 183 5.42 6.59 11.80
C GLU A 183 6.13 7.88 11.38
N MET A 184 5.51 9.04 11.63
CA MET A 184 6.02 10.36 11.29
C MET A 184 6.19 11.21 12.55
N ASN A 185 7.40 11.65 12.85
CA ASN A 185 7.67 12.61 13.92
C ASN A 185 7.33 14.04 13.44
N LEU A 186 6.04 14.38 13.45
CA LEU A 186 5.55 15.66 12.95
C LEU A 186 6.01 16.85 13.80
N ALA A 187 6.21 16.68 15.09
CA ALA A 187 6.69 17.74 15.98
C ALA A 187 8.11 18.20 15.60
N SER A 188 9.04 17.26 15.45
CA SER A 188 10.41 17.59 15.03
C SER A 188 10.48 18.00 13.55
N TRP A 189 9.60 17.46 12.68
CA TRP A 189 9.48 17.95 11.30
C TRP A 189 9.01 19.41 11.25
N ALA A 190 8.06 19.79 12.12
CA ALA A 190 7.57 21.16 12.20
C ALA A 190 8.64 22.16 12.66
N ALA A 191 9.64 21.72 13.40
CA ALA A 191 10.76 22.56 13.82
C ALA A 191 11.78 22.85 12.69
N LEU A 192 11.78 22.04 11.61
CA LEU A 192 12.64 22.28 10.45
C LEU A 192 12.07 23.43 9.61
N ASP A 193 12.94 24.34 9.18
CA ASP A 193 12.54 25.47 8.33
C ASP A 193 12.11 25.01 6.92
N ARG A 194 11.48 25.89 6.17
CA ARG A 194 10.96 25.58 4.85
C ARG A 194 12.06 25.15 3.86
N PRO A 195 13.18 25.85 3.72
CA PRO A 195 14.27 25.43 2.86
C PRO A 195 14.80 24.04 3.22
N GLY A 196 14.97 23.76 4.50
CA GLY A 196 15.43 22.45 4.97
C GLY A 196 14.46 21.31 4.60
N ARG A 197 13.13 21.54 4.71
CA ARG A 197 12.11 20.58 4.25
C ARG A 197 12.20 20.34 2.73
N ASP A 198 12.30 21.42 1.96
CA ASP A 198 12.37 21.35 0.51
C ASP A 198 13.64 20.59 0.05
N GLN A 199 14.79 20.86 0.69
CA GLN A 199 16.04 20.15 0.41
C GLN A 199 16.00 18.69 0.83
N THR A 200 15.37 18.36 1.97
CA THR A 200 15.19 16.98 2.43
C THR A 200 14.42 16.14 1.41
N ILE A 201 13.38 16.73 0.82
CA ILE A 201 12.56 16.05 -0.18
C ILE A 201 13.17 16.15 -1.58
N GLY A 202 13.75 17.29 -1.94
CA GLY A 202 14.22 17.61 -3.30
C GLY A 202 13.15 18.26 -4.17
N ARG A 203 12.01 18.67 -3.55
CA ARG A 203 10.89 19.39 -4.16
C ARG A 203 10.37 20.45 -3.22
N THR A 204 9.85 21.54 -3.78
CA THR A 204 9.18 22.57 -2.98
C THR A 204 7.90 22.02 -2.35
N GLN A 205 7.72 22.22 -1.06
CA GLN A 205 6.51 21.78 -0.36
C GLN A 205 5.26 22.50 -0.86
N ALA A 206 5.38 23.77 -1.28
CA ALA A 206 4.24 24.57 -1.72
C ALA A 206 3.62 24.05 -3.01
N THR A 207 4.43 23.76 -4.03
CA THR A 207 3.97 23.43 -5.38
C THR A 207 4.28 22.01 -5.81
N GLY A 208 5.20 21.31 -5.13
CA GLY A 208 5.70 20.00 -5.54
C GLY A 208 6.72 20.06 -6.69
N THR A 209 7.11 21.24 -7.11
CA THR A 209 8.11 21.46 -8.18
C THR A 209 9.47 20.92 -7.74
N PRO A 210 10.21 20.19 -8.59
CA PRO A 210 11.58 19.80 -8.29
C PRO A 210 12.47 21.01 -8.03
N LEU A 211 13.45 20.91 -7.14
CA LEU A 211 14.43 21.99 -6.91
C LEU A 211 15.31 22.26 -8.15
N SER A 212 15.32 21.37 -9.12
CA SER A 212 15.95 21.58 -10.45
C SER A 212 15.09 22.41 -11.41
N GLY A 213 13.89 22.88 -10.98
CA GLY A 213 13.00 23.72 -11.80
C GLY A 213 11.89 22.95 -12.52
N GLY A 214 11.09 23.69 -13.31
CA GLY A 214 9.95 23.16 -14.04
C GLY A 214 8.62 23.29 -13.28
N ASP A 215 7.71 22.33 -13.44
CA ASP A 215 6.42 22.23 -12.73
C ASP A 215 6.35 20.96 -11.87
N VAL A 216 5.18 20.68 -11.27
CA VAL A 216 4.98 19.53 -10.39
C VAL A 216 5.19 18.18 -11.10
N HIS A 217 4.90 18.10 -12.40
CA HIS A 217 5.02 16.88 -13.19
C HIS A 217 6.40 16.71 -13.86
N THR A 218 7.23 17.75 -13.80
CA THR A 218 8.59 17.71 -14.36
C THR A 218 9.42 16.64 -13.66
N THR A 219 10.09 15.80 -14.46
CA THR A 219 11.07 14.83 -13.96
C THR A 219 12.25 15.59 -13.36
N PRO A 220 12.65 15.28 -12.11
CA PRO A 220 13.80 15.93 -11.48
C PRO A 220 15.10 15.75 -12.28
N ASP A 221 15.75 16.85 -12.66
CA ASP A 221 17.11 16.78 -13.20
C ASP A 221 18.11 16.65 -12.04
N LEU A 222 18.61 15.44 -11.85
CA LEU A 222 19.54 15.12 -10.77
C LEU A 222 20.97 15.63 -11.02
N LYS A 223 21.26 16.21 -12.20
CA LYS A 223 22.58 16.79 -12.54
C LYS A 223 22.57 18.32 -12.49
N ALA A 224 21.40 18.95 -12.42
CA ALA A 224 21.27 20.39 -12.33
C ALA A 224 22.03 20.94 -11.12
N THR A 225 22.69 22.09 -11.33
CA THR A 225 23.41 22.84 -10.29
C THR A 225 22.76 24.19 -10.07
N ASP A 226 22.95 24.74 -8.89
CA ASP A 226 22.63 26.15 -8.57
C ASP A 226 23.72 27.11 -9.10
N ASP A 227 23.53 28.42 -8.85
CA ASP A 227 24.46 29.49 -9.26
C ASP A 227 25.86 29.36 -8.63
N ASN A 228 26.02 28.59 -7.57
CA ASN A 228 27.29 28.32 -6.88
C ASN A 228 27.94 27.00 -7.37
N GLY A 229 27.36 26.31 -8.33
CA GLY A 229 27.84 25.04 -8.86
C GLY A 229 27.53 23.83 -7.96
N LEU A 230 26.69 23.99 -6.92
CA LEU A 230 26.23 22.90 -6.06
C LEU A 230 25.00 22.22 -6.67
N LEU A 231 24.83 20.92 -6.40
CA LEU A 231 23.66 20.20 -6.87
C LEU A 231 22.37 20.84 -6.38
N ALA A 232 21.47 21.22 -7.28
CA ALA A 232 20.17 21.80 -6.97
C ALA A 232 19.31 20.85 -6.10
N ILE A 233 19.41 19.52 -6.35
CA ILE A 233 18.80 18.49 -5.53
C ILE A 233 19.93 17.78 -4.77
N PRO A 234 20.01 17.91 -3.44
CA PRO A 234 21.09 17.36 -2.62
C PRO A 234 21.23 15.83 -2.75
N LEU A 235 22.39 15.28 -2.43
CA LEU A 235 22.67 13.82 -2.49
C LEU A 235 21.77 13.02 -1.55
N PHE A 236 21.39 13.60 -0.43
CA PHE A 236 20.53 13.01 0.60
C PHE A 236 19.02 13.23 0.37
N ALA A 237 18.64 13.93 -0.71
CA ALA A 237 17.24 14.25 -0.95
C ALA A 237 16.43 13.01 -1.33
N HIS A 238 15.24 12.87 -0.73
CA HIS A 238 14.33 11.74 -0.92
C HIS A 238 14.10 11.38 -2.40
N VAL A 239 13.76 12.37 -3.24
CA VAL A 239 13.50 12.11 -4.68
C VAL A 239 14.72 11.59 -5.41
N ARG A 240 15.94 12.00 -5.02
CA ARG A 240 17.18 11.48 -5.59
C ARG A 240 17.44 10.05 -5.13
N ARG A 241 17.22 9.78 -3.86
CA ARG A 241 17.44 8.44 -3.29
C ARG A 241 16.42 7.43 -3.81
N ALA A 242 15.17 7.85 -3.97
CA ALA A 242 14.11 7.02 -4.55
C ALA A 242 14.28 6.71 -6.04
N ASN A 243 15.13 7.46 -6.76
CA ASN A 243 15.38 7.24 -8.18
C ASN A 243 16.48 6.20 -8.39
N THR A 244 16.14 5.05 -8.95
CA THR A 244 17.10 3.97 -9.26
C THR A 244 17.92 4.23 -10.52
N GLY A 245 17.54 5.23 -11.33
CA GLY A 245 18.17 5.51 -12.62
C GLY A 245 17.75 4.56 -13.75
N THR A 246 16.80 3.67 -13.50
CA THR A 246 16.26 2.72 -14.48
C THR A 246 14.77 2.89 -14.66
N ASP A 247 14.27 2.82 -15.88
CA ASP A 247 12.82 2.93 -16.16
C ASP A 247 12.03 1.75 -15.56
N GLY A 248 12.63 0.56 -15.52
CA GLY A 248 12.03 -0.65 -14.93
C GLY A 248 11.97 -0.64 -13.38
N GLY A 249 12.63 0.31 -12.71
CA GLY A 249 12.68 0.40 -11.25
C GLY A 249 11.57 1.22 -10.61
N ARG A 250 10.51 1.60 -11.33
CA ARG A 250 9.41 2.42 -10.78
C ARG A 250 8.31 1.56 -10.18
N ILE A 251 7.63 2.12 -9.15
CA ILE A 251 6.50 1.49 -8.43
C ILE A 251 5.28 2.42 -8.44
N LEU A 252 4.08 1.87 -8.43
CA LEU A 252 2.84 2.62 -8.29
C LEU A 252 2.51 2.78 -6.80
N ARG A 253 2.66 4.00 -6.27
CA ARG A 253 2.38 4.30 -4.86
C ARG A 253 0.94 4.78 -4.70
N ARG A 254 0.24 4.23 -3.71
CA ARG A 254 -1.11 4.65 -3.31
C ARG A 254 -1.18 4.75 -1.78
N PRO A 255 -0.41 5.66 -1.16
CA PRO A 255 -0.37 5.80 0.29
C PRO A 255 -1.62 6.47 0.83
N TYR A 256 -1.86 6.24 2.13
CA TYR A 256 -2.90 6.89 2.93
C TYR A 256 -2.28 7.44 4.21
N ASN A 257 -2.68 8.63 4.61
CA ASN A 257 -2.34 9.16 5.93
C ASN A 257 -3.11 8.39 6.99
N TYR A 258 -2.52 8.20 8.16
CA TYR A 258 -3.25 7.87 9.36
C TYR A 258 -2.90 8.87 10.48
N ASP A 259 -3.88 9.17 11.32
CA ASP A 259 -3.74 10.04 12.46
C ASP A 259 -4.68 9.50 13.54
N VAL A 260 -4.11 9.04 14.63
CA VAL A 260 -4.86 8.45 15.75
C VAL A 260 -4.53 9.19 17.03
N SER A 261 -5.43 9.13 17.99
CA SER A 261 -5.16 9.69 19.31
C SER A 261 -4.03 8.88 19.96
N PRO A 262 -2.95 9.53 20.42
CA PRO A 262 -1.86 8.82 21.07
C PRO A 262 -2.30 8.26 22.43
N ASP A 263 -1.69 7.14 22.83
CA ASP A 263 -1.91 6.56 24.16
C ASP A 263 -1.36 7.45 25.27
N ASP A 264 -0.27 8.19 24.99
CA ASP A 264 0.29 9.20 25.90
C ASP A 264 -0.37 10.57 25.66
N PRO A 265 -1.13 11.12 26.63
CA PRO A 265 -1.77 12.44 26.50
C PRO A 265 -0.81 13.62 26.25
N GLN A 266 0.50 13.43 26.50
CA GLN A 266 1.49 14.47 26.24
C GLN A 266 1.98 14.47 24.79
N GLN A 267 1.73 13.41 24.04
CA GLN A 267 2.01 13.38 22.60
C GLN A 267 0.93 14.15 21.84
N VAL A 268 1.35 14.90 20.83
CA VAL A 268 0.44 15.70 20.00
C VAL A 268 -0.43 14.79 19.12
N SER A 269 0.16 13.74 18.56
CA SER A 269 -0.52 12.77 17.69
C SER A 269 0.32 11.52 17.52
N GLU A 270 -0.33 10.39 17.21
CA GLU A 270 0.29 9.22 16.64
C GLU A 270 -0.06 9.19 15.14
N SER A 271 0.83 9.74 14.33
CA SER A 271 0.56 10.05 12.92
C SER A 271 1.56 9.37 12.01
N GLY A 272 1.13 9.09 10.80
CA GLY A 272 2.03 8.51 9.82
C GLY A 272 1.38 8.21 8.48
N LEU A 273 2.00 7.28 7.77
CA LEU A 273 1.62 6.86 6.44
C LEU A 273 1.44 5.33 6.38
N VAL A 274 0.30 4.90 5.90
CA VAL A 274 0.16 3.56 5.34
C VAL A 274 0.70 3.64 3.92
N PHE A 275 1.98 3.39 3.76
CA PHE A 275 2.61 3.34 2.46
C PHE A 275 2.20 2.04 1.77
N ILE A 276 1.63 2.17 0.59
CA ILE A 276 1.23 1.05 -0.25
C ILE A 276 1.88 1.24 -1.61
N ALA A 277 2.59 0.24 -2.07
CA ALA A 277 3.16 0.20 -3.41
C ALA A 277 2.72 -1.06 -4.14
N PHE A 278 2.35 -0.87 -5.40
CA PHE A 278 2.06 -1.95 -6.35
C PHE A 278 3.16 -1.99 -7.40
N GLN A 279 3.61 -3.17 -7.72
CA GLN A 279 4.64 -3.44 -8.72
C GLN A 279 4.54 -4.88 -9.22
N ALA A 280 5.09 -5.14 -10.41
CA ALA A 280 5.13 -6.50 -10.97
C ALA A 280 6.06 -7.43 -10.16
N ASP A 281 7.19 -6.90 -9.69
CA ASP A 281 8.21 -7.66 -8.95
C ASP A 281 8.80 -6.82 -7.81
N VAL A 282 8.62 -7.30 -6.57
CA VAL A 282 9.10 -6.62 -5.35
C VAL A 282 10.62 -6.53 -5.32
N GLU A 283 11.33 -7.58 -5.72
CA GLU A 283 12.79 -7.65 -5.63
C GLU A 283 13.49 -6.78 -6.68
N ARG A 284 12.89 -6.68 -7.87
CA ARG A 284 13.44 -5.88 -8.96
C ARG A 284 13.12 -4.38 -8.84
N GLN A 285 12.01 -4.04 -8.17
CA GLN A 285 11.51 -2.66 -8.15
C GLN A 285 11.55 -2.04 -6.75
N PHE A 286 10.82 -2.58 -5.77
CA PHE A 286 10.74 -1.98 -4.44
C PHE A 286 12.05 -2.09 -3.65
N VAL A 287 12.66 -3.26 -3.60
CA VAL A 287 13.85 -3.51 -2.77
C VAL A 287 15.04 -2.61 -3.15
N PRO A 288 15.38 -2.38 -4.43
CA PRO A 288 16.45 -1.46 -4.80
C PRO A 288 16.18 -0.01 -4.40
N ILE A 289 14.93 0.46 -4.50
CA ILE A 289 14.53 1.80 -4.04
C ILE A 289 14.75 1.90 -2.53
N GLN A 290 14.22 0.93 -1.77
CA GLN A 290 14.28 0.97 -0.31
C GLN A 290 15.72 0.90 0.23
N LYS A 291 16.59 0.10 -0.39
CA LYS A 291 18.03 0.06 -0.05
C LYS A 291 18.70 1.43 -0.21
N ARG A 292 18.43 2.13 -1.30
CA ARG A 292 18.98 3.47 -1.55
C ARG A 292 18.44 4.50 -0.55
N LEU A 293 17.16 4.39 -0.16
CA LEU A 293 16.56 5.24 0.88
C LEU A 293 17.19 4.95 2.24
N ASP A 294 17.39 3.66 2.57
CA ASP A 294 18.02 3.24 3.82
C ASP A 294 19.44 3.79 4.00
N GLU A 295 20.22 3.84 2.91
CA GLU A 295 21.61 4.28 2.93
C GLU A 295 21.80 5.77 3.25
N LEU A 296 20.98 6.68 2.70
CA LEU A 296 21.31 8.11 2.77
C LEU A 296 20.10 9.05 2.68
N ASP A 297 18.85 8.59 2.77
CA ASP A 297 17.71 9.49 2.74
C ASP A 297 17.61 10.29 4.05
N LEU A 298 17.73 11.61 3.94
CA LEU A 298 17.64 12.48 5.12
C LEU A 298 16.26 12.43 5.78
N LEU A 299 15.20 12.08 5.02
CA LEU A 299 13.83 11.95 5.53
C LEU A 299 13.72 10.89 6.65
N ASN A 300 14.62 9.91 6.68
CA ASN A 300 14.70 8.87 7.72
C ASN A 300 14.86 9.44 9.15
N LYS A 301 15.26 10.71 9.31
CA LYS A 301 15.29 11.37 10.62
C LYS A 301 13.90 11.62 11.21
N TRP A 302 12.87 11.65 10.38
CA TRP A 302 11.49 11.97 10.77
C TRP A 302 10.49 10.88 10.48
N THR A 303 10.93 9.79 9.84
CA THR A 303 10.06 8.68 9.46
C THR A 303 10.67 7.36 9.93
N THR A 304 9.85 6.52 10.56
CA THR A 304 10.26 5.21 11.07
C THR A 304 9.26 4.15 10.60
N PRO A 305 9.66 3.19 9.76
CA PRO A 305 8.79 2.08 9.42
C PRO A 305 8.63 1.14 10.62
N ILE A 306 7.40 1.01 11.10
CA ILE A 306 7.04 0.17 12.25
C ILE A 306 6.21 -1.06 11.88
N GLY A 307 5.82 -1.20 10.63
CA GLY A 307 5.11 -2.36 10.10
C GLY A 307 5.53 -2.65 8.66
N SER A 308 5.53 -3.93 8.28
CA SER A 308 5.93 -4.39 6.95
C SER A 308 5.19 -5.66 6.56
N ALA A 309 4.65 -5.70 5.33
CA ALA A 309 4.06 -6.90 4.76
C ALA A 309 4.18 -6.91 3.23
N VAL A 310 4.25 -8.12 2.66
CA VAL A 310 4.26 -8.36 1.21
C VAL A 310 3.14 -9.32 0.87
N PHE A 311 2.35 -8.98 -0.16
CA PHE A 311 1.24 -9.79 -0.62
C PHE A 311 1.23 -9.92 -2.14
N ALA A 312 0.79 -11.07 -2.63
CA ALA A 312 0.35 -11.27 -4.00
C ALA A 312 -1.12 -10.84 -4.11
N ILE A 313 -1.39 -9.84 -4.93
CA ILE A 313 -2.74 -9.32 -5.16
C ILE A 313 -3.40 -10.13 -6.24
N LEU A 314 -4.53 -10.72 -5.89
CA LEU A 314 -5.30 -11.57 -6.79
C LEU A 314 -5.87 -10.74 -7.96
N PRO A 315 -5.91 -11.30 -9.17
CA PRO A 315 -6.55 -10.65 -10.32
C PRO A 315 -8.04 -10.45 -10.06
N GLY A 316 -8.64 -9.50 -10.78
CA GLY A 316 -10.08 -9.34 -10.84
C GLY A 316 -10.75 -10.61 -11.38
N VAL A 317 -12.04 -10.79 -11.07
CA VAL A 317 -12.80 -11.99 -11.42
C VAL A 317 -13.91 -11.70 -12.40
N ALA A 318 -14.15 -12.62 -13.34
CA ALA A 318 -15.31 -12.60 -14.22
C ALA A 318 -16.59 -13.04 -13.46
N PRO A 319 -17.78 -12.73 -14.01
CA PRO A 319 -19.02 -13.24 -13.45
C PRO A 319 -19.01 -14.77 -13.33
N GLY A 320 -19.33 -15.29 -12.14
CA GLY A 320 -19.34 -16.72 -11.84
C GLY A 320 -18.02 -17.28 -11.33
N GLU A 321 -16.94 -16.52 -11.34
CA GLU A 321 -15.65 -16.89 -10.75
C GLU A 321 -15.49 -16.37 -9.33
N ILE A 322 -14.51 -16.91 -8.61
CA ILE A 322 -14.10 -16.43 -7.28
C ILE A 322 -12.67 -15.91 -7.32
N PHE A 323 -12.31 -15.02 -6.39
CA PHE A 323 -10.94 -14.57 -6.19
C PHE A 323 -10.00 -15.77 -6.09
N GLY A 324 -8.90 -15.75 -6.84
CA GLY A 324 -7.90 -16.81 -6.80
C GLY A 324 -8.38 -18.19 -7.28
N GLN A 325 -9.44 -18.30 -8.08
CA GLN A 325 -9.96 -19.57 -8.57
C GLN A 325 -8.89 -20.43 -9.24
N ALA A 326 -7.99 -19.83 -10.02
CA ALA A 326 -6.87 -20.53 -10.64
C ALA A 326 -5.84 -21.08 -9.62
N LEU A 327 -5.85 -20.57 -8.39
CA LEU A 327 -5.01 -21.02 -7.28
C LEU A 327 -5.68 -22.13 -6.46
N VAL A 328 -6.95 -21.95 -6.07
CA VAL A 328 -7.64 -22.82 -5.11
C VAL A 328 -8.64 -23.79 -5.76
N GLY A 329 -8.87 -23.70 -7.06
CA GLY A 329 -9.91 -24.44 -7.79
C GLY A 329 -11.28 -23.76 -7.71
N ALA A 330 -12.20 -24.23 -8.57
CA ALA A 330 -13.59 -23.77 -8.56
C ALA A 330 -14.30 -24.19 -7.27
N PRO A 331 -15.33 -23.44 -6.84
CA PRO A 331 -16.22 -23.89 -5.77
C PRO A 331 -16.90 -25.19 -6.19
N GLY A 332 -16.98 -26.16 -5.28
CA GLY A 332 -17.66 -27.44 -5.49
C GLY A 332 -19.19 -27.29 -5.40
#